data_271759269425a0b7c170ffa59922115b
#
_entry.id   271759269425a0b7c170ffa59922115b
#
_cell.length_a   1.000
_cell.length_b   1.000
_cell.length_c   1.000
_cell.angle_alpha   90.00
_cell.angle_beta   90.00
_cell.angle_gamma   90.00
#
_symmetry.space_group_name_H-M   'P 1'
#
loop_
_entity.id
_entity.type
_entity.pdbx_description
1 polymer ?
#
loop_
_entity_poly.entity_id
_entity_poly.type
_entity_poly.pdbx_seq_one_letter_code
_entity_poly.pdbx_strand_id
1 'polypeptide(L)'
;VDSNTENRRKAVLAGHSGDYELANSLLTDDDPKVRGAALSSLEKLGMLSGEILEKSVCDSSPEVRKRAVELLAKRPEEIPLDILNDEDYLVVETACWAIGEKENPSLDLINKLCLIADSHEEQLCREAAVAALGSIGSPLGLETVLAALNDKPAIRRRAAIALAAFEDPKVDEALKKSLDDRDWQVRQIAEDLLDVNRVISPVDIGPRPN
;
A
#
# COMPACT_ATOMS: atom_id res chain seq x y z
N VAL A 1 -35.69 10.32 9.40
CA VAL A 1 -34.44 9.78 8.85
C VAL A 1 -33.77 10.92 8.08
N ASP A 2 -32.52 11.22 8.38
CA ASP A 2 -31.77 12.28 7.72
C ASP A 2 -31.63 11.93 6.21
N SER A 3 -31.84 12.94 5.35
CA SER A 3 -31.78 12.80 3.88
C SER A 3 -30.47 12.10 3.42
N ASN A 4 -29.37 12.40 4.08
CA ASN A 4 -28.06 11.83 3.78
C ASN A 4 -28.01 10.32 4.08
N THR A 5 -28.60 9.87 5.18
CA THR A 5 -28.70 8.44 5.52
C THR A 5 -29.54 7.69 4.48
N GLU A 6 -30.63 8.31 4.00
CA GLU A 6 -31.47 7.72 2.95
C GLU A 6 -30.73 7.62 1.63
N ASN A 7 -30.04 8.68 1.18
CA ASN A 7 -29.28 8.67 -0.06
C ASN A 7 -28.13 7.67 -0.01
N ARG A 8 -27.41 7.57 1.12
CA ARG A 8 -26.38 6.54 1.32
C ARG A 8 -26.94 5.12 1.18
N ARG A 9 -28.13 4.87 1.77
CA ARG A 9 -28.82 3.59 1.61
C ARG A 9 -29.20 3.33 0.15
N LYS A 10 -29.71 4.34 -0.57
CA LYS A 10 -30.04 4.24 -2.00
C LYS A 10 -28.78 3.90 -2.81
N ALA A 11 -27.66 4.59 -2.55
CA ALA A 11 -26.38 4.31 -3.22
C ALA A 11 -25.97 2.83 -3.06
N VAL A 12 -26.00 2.31 -1.84
CA VAL A 12 -25.66 0.90 -1.57
C VAL A 12 -26.64 -0.06 -2.26
N LEU A 13 -27.94 0.22 -2.20
CA LEU A 13 -28.99 -0.60 -2.82
C LEU A 13 -28.85 -0.64 -4.35
N ALA A 14 -28.47 0.47 -4.99
CA ALA A 14 -28.24 0.55 -6.42
C ALA A 14 -27.22 -0.51 -6.90
N GLY A 15 -26.13 -0.69 -6.15
CA GLY A 15 -25.13 -1.74 -6.43
C GLY A 15 -25.64 -3.18 -6.24
N HIS A 16 -26.73 -3.37 -5.51
CA HIS A 16 -27.37 -4.69 -5.35
C HIS A 16 -28.49 -4.95 -6.34
N SER A 17 -29.20 -3.90 -6.76
CA SER A 17 -30.35 -4.00 -7.68
C SER A 17 -29.97 -3.91 -9.16
N GLY A 18 -28.73 -3.58 -9.48
CA GLY A 18 -28.29 -3.36 -10.86
C GLY A 18 -28.64 -1.97 -11.39
N ASP A 19 -28.96 -1.02 -10.51
CA ASP A 19 -29.40 0.34 -10.90
C ASP A 19 -28.18 1.26 -11.12
N TYR A 20 -27.62 1.18 -12.34
CA TYR A 20 -26.50 2.02 -12.76
C TYR A 20 -26.83 3.53 -12.71
N GLU A 21 -28.01 3.90 -13.23
CA GLU A 21 -28.39 5.31 -13.35
C GLU A 21 -28.48 5.96 -11.97
N LEU A 22 -29.05 5.27 -11.00
CA LEU A 22 -29.09 5.75 -9.63
C LEU A 22 -27.69 5.85 -9.02
N ALA A 23 -26.86 4.80 -9.15
CA ALA A 23 -25.49 4.82 -8.63
C ALA A 23 -24.67 5.97 -9.24
N ASN A 24 -24.76 6.16 -10.56
CA ASN A 24 -24.05 7.21 -11.28
C ASN A 24 -24.53 8.63 -10.87
N SER A 25 -25.84 8.81 -10.70
CA SER A 25 -26.41 10.11 -10.27
C SER A 25 -25.93 10.53 -8.87
N LEU A 26 -25.65 9.57 -7.99
CA LEU A 26 -25.20 9.80 -6.61
C LEU A 26 -23.69 10.08 -6.47
N LEU A 27 -22.91 10.02 -7.56
CA LEU A 27 -21.51 10.48 -7.57
C LEU A 27 -21.34 11.98 -7.33
N THR A 28 -22.38 12.76 -7.51
CA THR A 28 -22.38 14.23 -7.30
C THR A 28 -23.19 14.66 -6.09
N ASP A 29 -23.57 13.74 -5.19
CA ASP A 29 -24.27 14.07 -3.96
C ASP A 29 -23.41 14.98 -3.05
N ASP A 30 -24.04 15.89 -2.31
CA ASP A 30 -23.35 16.80 -1.39
C ASP A 30 -22.60 16.05 -0.29
N ASP A 31 -23.14 14.90 0.18
CA ASP A 31 -22.53 14.08 1.21
C ASP A 31 -21.42 13.17 0.63
N PRO A 32 -20.15 13.33 1.05
CA PRO A 32 -19.04 12.49 0.59
C PRO A 32 -19.25 11.00 0.86
N LYS A 33 -19.97 10.64 1.92
CA LYS A 33 -20.29 9.24 2.23
C LYS A 33 -21.23 8.62 1.20
N VAL A 34 -22.12 9.43 0.61
CA VAL A 34 -22.99 9.00 -0.49
C VAL A 34 -22.17 8.82 -1.75
N ARG A 35 -21.28 9.78 -2.08
CA ARG A 35 -20.38 9.66 -3.25
C ARG A 35 -19.47 8.43 -3.16
N GLY A 36 -18.85 8.19 -2.00
CA GLY A 36 -18.04 6.99 -1.76
C GLY A 36 -18.82 5.66 -1.85
N ALA A 37 -20.08 5.65 -1.40
CA ALA A 37 -20.97 4.50 -1.56
C ALA A 37 -21.37 4.29 -3.03
N ALA A 38 -21.57 5.36 -3.78
CA ALA A 38 -21.86 5.30 -5.23
C ALA A 38 -20.68 4.70 -6.01
N LEU A 39 -19.43 5.13 -5.73
CA LEU A 39 -18.21 4.52 -6.31
C LEU A 39 -18.17 3.01 -6.06
N SER A 40 -18.42 2.59 -4.82
CA SER A 40 -18.42 1.18 -4.44
C SER A 40 -19.49 0.38 -5.16
N SER A 41 -20.64 1.00 -5.43
CA SER A 41 -21.75 0.38 -6.13
C SER A 41 -21.47 0.24 -7.63
N LEU A 42 -20.87 1.24 -8.25
CA LEU A 42 -20.43 1.17 -9.64
C LEU A 42 -19.34 0.10 -9.84
N GLU A 43 -18.40 -0.01 -8.90
CA GLU A 43 -17.40 -1.09 -8.92
C GLU A 43 -18.07 -2.47 -8.87
N LYS A 44 -19.01 -2.65 -7.93
CA LYS A 44 -19.76 -3.90 -7.80
C LYS A 44 -20.54 -4.27 -9.05
N LEU A 45 -21.06 -3.28 -9.77
CA LEU A 45 -21.77 -3.46 -11.04
C LEU A 45 -20.84 -3.72 -12.22
N GLY A 46 -19.52 -3.57 -12.06
CA GLY A 46 -18.55 -3.61 -13.17
C GLY A 46 -18.68 -2.40 -14.12
N MET A 47 -19.28 -1.32 -13.65
CA MET A 47 -19.57 -0.11 -14.43
C MET A 47 -18.74 1.11 -14.01
N LEU A 48 -17.77 0.93 -13.10
CA LEU A 48 -16.85 1.99 -12.69
C LEU A 48 -15.80 2.19 -13.79
N SER A 49 -15.81 3.35 -14.45
CA SER A 49 -14.84 3.69 -15.49
C SER A 49 -13.59 4.37 -14.92
N GLY A 50 -12.47 4.34 -15.68
CA GLY A 50 -11.25 5.09 -15.35
C GLY A 50 -11.52 6.60 -15.23
N GLU A 51 -12.36 7.18 -16.10
CA GLU A 51 -12.74 8.60 -16.04
C GLU A 51 -13.43 8.97 -14.72
N ILE A 52 -14.30 8.10 -14.19
CA ILE A 52 -14.94 8.31 -12.88
C ILE A 52 -13.88 8.30 -11.77
N LEU A 53 -12.92 7.37 -11.83
CA LEU A 53 -11.84 7.30 -10.85
C LEU A 53 -10.90 8.49 -10.92
N GLU A 54 -10.50 8.94 -12.11
CA GLU A 54 -9.69 10.15 -12.31
C GLU A 54 -10.34 11.40 -11.69
N LYS A 55 -11.65 11.53 -11.81
CA LYS A 55 -12.40 12.62 -11.15
C LYS A 55 -12.44 12.43 -9.63
N SER A 56 -12.61 11.20 -9.17
CA SER A 56 -12.80 10.88 -7.76
C SER A 56 -11.52 10.99 -6.93
N VAL A 57 -10.34 10.78 -7.52
CA VAL A 57 -9.05 11.03 -6.84
C VAL A 57 -8.79 12.53 -6.62
N CYS A 58 -9.53 13.39 -7.31
CA CYS A 58 -9.50 14.85 -7.16
C CYS A 58 -10.71 15.39 -6.36
N ASP A 59 -11.50 14.53 -5.72
CA ASP A 59 -12.68 14.95 -4.95
C ASP A 59 -12.29 15.89 -3.80
N SER A 60 -13.16 16.84 -3.47
CA SER A 60 -12.97 17.76 -2.34
C SER A 60 -12.85 17.06 -0.98
N SER A 61 -13.43 15.86 -0.84
CA SER A 61 -13.40 15.08 0.39
C SER A 61 -12.29 14.04 0.36
N PRO A 62 -11.40 14.01 1.38
CA PRO A 62 -10.39 12.97 1.50
C PRO A 62 -10.98 11.56 1.61
N GLU A 63 -12.18 11.40 2.20
CA GLU A 63 -12.86 10.10 2.26
C GLU A 63 -13.16 9.54 0.86
N VAL A 64 -13.54 10.41 -0.09
CA VAL A 64 -13.83 10.01 -1.48
C VAL A 64 -12.54 9.75 -2.24
N ARG A 65 -11.52 10.62 -2.10
CA ARG A 65 -10.19 10.43 -2.70
C ARG A 65 -9.57 9.11 -2.25
N LYS A 66 -9.58 8.85 -0.94
CA LYS A 66 -9.14 7.58 -0.36
C LYS A 66 -9.87 6.39 -0.97
N ARG A 67 -11.20 6.47 -1.06
CA ARG A 67 -12.01 5.38 -1.65
C ARG A 67 -11.67 5.14 -3.12
N ALA A 68 -11.44 6.19 -3.89
CA ALA A 68 -11.02 6.08 -5.29
C ALA A 68 -9.64 5.38 -5.41
N VAL A 69 -8.69 5.72 -4.55
CA VAL A 69 -7.36 5.08 -4.50
C VAL A 69 -7.46 3.60 -4.12
N GLU A 70 -8.28 3.23 -3.13
CA GLU A 70 -8.54 1.83 -2.76
C GLU A 70 -9.08 1.01 -3.95
N LEU A 71 -9.93 1.62 -4.77
CA LEU A 71 -10.49 0.97 -5.96
C LEU A 71 -9.45 0.85 -7.08
N LEU A 72 -8.57 1.85 -7.24
CA LEU A 72 -7.47 1.80 -8.20
C LEU A 72 -6.45 0.70 -7.89
N ALA A 73 -6.26 0.32 -6.64
CA ALA A 73 -5.27 -0.70 -6.24
C ALA A 73 -5.40 -2.03 -7.02
N LYS A 74 -6.62 -2.45 -7.33
CA LYS A 74 -6.95 -3.71 -8.01
C LYS A 74 -7.23 -3.59 -9.50
N ARG A 75 -6.98 -2.42 -10.08
CA ARG A 75 -7.32 -2.11 -11.47
C ARG A 75 -6.07 -1.86 -12.30
N PRO A 76 -6.13 -1.99 -13.64
CA PRO A 76 -4.98 -1.77 -14.51
C PRO A 76 -4.54 -0.30 -14.58
N GLU A 77 -5.44 0.65 -14.29
CA GLU A 77 -5.14 2.08 -14.33
C GLU A 77 -4.02 2.43 -13.34
N GLU A 78 -3.12 3.32 -13.75
CA GLU A 78 -2.02 3.77 -12.91
C GLU A 78 -2.53 4.68 -11.78
N ILE A 79 -1.86 4.64 -10.63
CA ILE A 79 -2.15 5.56 -9.52
C ILE A 79 -1.48 6.90 -9.83
N PRO A 80 -2.24 8.02 -9.81
CA PRO A 80 -1.66 9.33 -10.08
C PRO A 80 -0.56 9.68 -9.07
N LEU A 81 0.59 10.15 -9.57
CA LEU A 81 1.73 10.49 -8.70
C LEU A 81 1.39 11.60 -7.69
N ASP A 82 0.54 12.54 -8.07
CA ASP A 82 0.17 13.70 -7.24
C ASP A 82 -0.60 13.29 -5.97
N ILE A 83 -1.27 12.14 -5.96
CA ILE A 83 -1.99 11.66 -4.77
C ILE A 83 -1.05 11.37 -3.58
N LEU A 84 0.22 11.13 -3.86
CA LEU A 84 1.27 10.95 -2.84
C LEU A 84 1.72 12.28 -2.19
N ASN A 85 1.14 13.42 -2.63
CA ASN A 85 1.31 14.74 -2.03
C ASN A 85 -0.01 15.24 -1.42
N ASP A 86 -1.00 14.37 -1.20
CA ASP A 86 -2.29 14.77 -0.63
C ASP A 86 -2.12 15.44 0.74
N GLU A 87 -2.95 16.43 1.02
CA GLU A 87 -2.97 17.13 2.31
C GLU A 87 -3.43 16.24 3.48
N ASP A 88 -4.22 15.20 3.18
CA ASP A 88 -4.69 14.21 4.16
C ASP A 88 -3.75 13.00 4.14
N TYR A 89 -3.05 12.80 5.24
CA TYR A 89 -2.08 11.70 5.37
C TYR A 89 -2.70 10.30 5.23
N LEU A 90 -4.00 10.11 5.50
CA LEU A 90 -4.68 8.83 5.29
C LEU A 90 -4.88 8.53 3.80
N VAL A 91 -4.98 9.56 2.96
CA VAL A 91 -4.98 9.39 1.50
C VAL A 91 -3.59 8.97 1.03
N VAL A 92 -2.52 9.63 1.54
CA VAL A 92 -1.12 9.28 1.22
C VAL A 92 -0.80 7.85 1.67
N GLU A 93 -1.17 7.47 2.89
CA GLU A 93 -0.99 6.11 3.42
C GLU A 93 -1.67 5.06 2.53
N THR A 94 -2.92 5.32 2.15
CA THR A 94 -3.68 4.44 1.26
C THR A 94 -3.07 4.38 -0.14
N ALA A 95 -2.53 5.48 -0.65
CA ALA A 95 -1.85 5.52 -1.95
C ALA A 95 -0.55 4.69 -1.92
N CYS A 96 0.24 4.78 -0.85
CA CYS A 96 1.42 3.92 -0.67
C CYS A 96 1.04 2.43 -0.72
N TRP A 97 0.01 2.04 0.06
CA TRP A 97 -0.50 0.67 0.02
C TRP A 97 -0.95 0.27 -1.39
N ALA A 98 -1.76 1.11 -2.05
CA ALA A 98 -2.31 0.81 -3.37
C ALA A 98 -1.22 0.64 -4.44
N ILE A 99 -0.11 1.39 -4.36
CA ILE A 99 1.04 1.24 -5.25
C ILE A 99 1.76 -0.10 -4.97
N GLY A 100 1.84 -0.52 -3.70
CA GLY A 100 2.39 -1.82 -3.32
C GLY A 100 1.60 -3.03 -3.86
N GLU A 101 0.33 -2.84 -4.21
CA GLU A 101 -0.52 -3.86 -4.84
C GLU A 101 -0.36 -3.93 -6.38
N LYS A 102 0.39 -3.00 -6.99
CA LYS A 102 0.63 -3.00 -8.44
C LYS A 102 1.74 -3.97 -8.82
N GLU A 103 1.54 -4.72 -9.90
CA GLU A 103 2.56 -5.65 -10.42
C GLU A 103 3.83 -4.91 -10.92
N ASN A 104 3.66 -3.78 -11.60
CA ASN A 104 4.76 -3.03 -12.22
C ASN A 104 4.52 -1.52 -12.07
N PRO A 105 4.67 -0.95 -10.87
CA PRO A 105 4.53 0.50 -10.69
C PRO A 105 5.67 1.24 -11.42
N SER A 106 5.39 2.47 -11.90
CA SER A 106 6.39 3.29 -12.57
C SER A 106 7.57 3.64 -11.65
N LEU A 107 8.72 3.92 -12.26
CA LEU A 107 9.92 4.32 -11.50
C LEU A 107 9.68 5.57 -10.65
N ASP A 108 8.87 6.49 -11.14
CA ASP A 108 8.54 7.73 -10.42
C ASP A 108 7.75 7.43 -9.14
N LEU A 109 6.81 6.48 -9.20
CA LEU A 109 6.08 6.02 -8.01
C LEU A 109 7.02 5.36 -6.99
N ILE A 110 7.94 4.50 -7.44
CA ILE A 110 8.93 3.86 -6.55
C ILE A 110 9.82 4.92 -5.89
N ASN A 111 10.36 5.87 -6.66
CA ASN A 111 11.17 6.95 -6.13
C ASN A 111 10.40 7.81 -5.13
N LYS A 112 9.12 8.07 -5.40
CA LYS A 112 8.29 8.84 -4.47
C LYS A 112 7.99 8.06 -3.19
N LEU A 113 7.79 6.72 -3.25
CA LEU A 113 7.70 5.87 -2.06
C LEU A 113 8.97 5.94 -1.21
N CYS A 114 10.15 5.91 -1.84
CA CYS A 114 11.42 6.09 -1.11
C CYS A 114 11.46 7.43 -0.36
N LEU A 115 11.09 8.54 -1.01
CA LEU A 115 11.04 9.85 -0.37
C LEU A 115 10.06 9.89 0.82
N ILE A 116 8.89 9.26 0.68
CA ILE A 116 7.90 9.18 1.76
C ILE A 116 8.45 8.35 2.93
N ALA A 117 9.04 7.19 2.65
CA ALA A 117 9.62 6.31 3.67
C ALA A 117 10.73 7.01 4.46
N ASP A 118 11.55 7.81 3.78
CA ASP A 118 12.70 8.48 4.41
C ASP A 118 12.29 9.72 5.23
N SER A 119 11.28 10.48 4.83
CA SER A 119 11.11 11.84 5.33
C SER A 119 9.68 12.30 5.62
N HIS A 120 8.65 11.51 5.39
CA HIS A 120 7.28 11.94 5.67
C HIS A 120 7.07 12.14 7.18
N GLU A 121 6.40 13.23 7.57
CA GLU A 121 6.17 13.58 8.98
C GLU A 121 5.36 12.50 9.71
N GLU A 122 4.29 12.02 9.05
CA GLU A 122 3.42 10.99 9.61
C GLU A 122 4.06 9.60 9.55
N GLN A 123 4.15 8.97 10.73
CA GLN A 123 4.72 7.62 10.86
C GLN A 123 3.98 6.56 10.03
N LEU A 124 2.64 6.67 9.93
CA LEU A 124 1.82 5.72 9.16
C LEU A 124 2.17 5.75 7.67
N CYS A 125 2.43 6.94 7.11
CA CYS A 125 2.86 7.06 5.73
C CYS A 125 4.23 6.42 5.48
N ARG A 126 5.21 6.65 6.41
CA ARG A 126 6.53 6.00 6.30
C ARG A 126 6.42 4.48 6.38
N GLU A 127 5.61 3.97 7.33
CA GLU A 127 5.37 2.53 7.48
C GLU A 127 4.72 1.93 6.22
N ALA A 128 3.70 2.58 5.66
CA ALA A 128 3.02 2.13 4.45
C ALA A 128 3.95 2.16 3.22
N ALA A 129 4.79 3.19 3.10
CA ALA A 129 5.76 3.29 2.02
C ALA A 129 6.82 2.17 2.09
N VAL A 130 7.35 1.87 3.29
CA VAL A 130 8.28 0.74 3.49
C VAL A 130 7.61 -0.59 3.15
N ALA A 131 6.34 -0.78 3.55
CA ALA A 131 5.58 -1.98 3.20
C ALA A 131 5.42 -2.12 1.69
N ALA A 132 5.07 -1.03 1.00
CA ALA A 132 4.91 -1.00 -0.46
C ALA A 132 6.23 -1.33 -1.18
N LEU A 133 7.36 -0.76 -0.74
CA LEU A 133 8.69 -1.07 -1.29
C LEU A 133 9.03 -2.56 -1.13
N GLY A 134 8.67 -3.17 0.01
CA GLY A 134 8.81 -4.60 0.23
C GLY A 134 7.91 -5.44 -0.67
N SER A 135 6.65 -5.03 -0.89
CA SER A 135 5.73 -5.73 -1.80
C SER A 135 6.21 -5.66 -3.26
N ILE A 136 6.77 -4.53 -3.68
CA ILE A 136 7.29 -4.31 -5.03
C ILE A 136 8.60 -5.08 -5.26
N GLY A 137 9.47 -5.18 -4.25
CA GLY A 137 10.75 -5.88 -4.33
C GLY A 137 11.75 -5.27 -5.32
N SER A 138 11.55 -4.03 -5.76
CA SER A 138 12.47 -3.36 -6.69
C SER A 138 13.80 -3.04 -6.02
N PRO A 139 14.95 -3.36 -6.65
CA PRO A 139 16.27 -3.02 -6.09
C PRO A 139 16.44 -1.53 -5.74
N LEU A 140 15.68 -0.64 -6.38
CA LEU A 140 15.69 0.80 -6.08
C LEU A 140 15.23 1.12 -4.65
N GLY A 141 14.39 0.27 -4.05
CA GLY A 141 13.88 0.47 -2.69
C GLY A 141 14.81 -0.04 -1.58
N LEU A 142 15.83 -0.84 -1.93
CA LEU A 142 16.64 -1.55 -0.93
C LEU A 142 17.30 -0.61 0.10
N GLU A 143 17.99 0.43 -0.36
CA GLU A 143 18.71 1.34 0.55
C GLU A 143 17.76 2.05 1.51
N THR A 144 16.58 2.45 1.03
CA THR A 144 15.52 3.05 1.86
C THR A 144 14.99 2.05 2.90
N VAL A 145 14.74 0.80 2.50
CA VAL A 145 14.28 -0.25 3.44
C VAL A 145 15.36 -0.54 4.49
N LEU A 146 16.64 -0.59 4.10
CA LEU A 146 17.76 -0.73 5.04
C LEU A 146 17.85 0.45 6.02
N ALA A 147 17.67 1.68 5.55
CA ALA A 147 17.65 2.88 6.39
C ALA A 147 16.48 2.85 7.40
N ALA A 148 15.32 2.35 7.00
CA ALA A 148 14.12 2.24 7.82
C ALA A 148 14.28 1.31 9.04
N LEU A 149 15.29 0.44 9.08
CA LEU A 149 15.67 -0.34 10.28
C LEU A 149 16.16 0.54 11.44
N ASN A 150 16.40 1.83 11.23
CA ASN A 150 16.81 2.77 12.29
C ASN A 150 15.68 3.71 12.73
N ASP A 151 14.46 3.55 12.23
CA ASP A 151 13.30 4.38 12.55
C ASP A 151 12.58 3.89 13.84
N LYS A 152 11.33 4.28 14.01
CA LYS A 152 10.46 3.87 15.13
C LYS A 152 10.14 2.37 15.09
N PRO A 153 9.80 1.74 16.21
CA PRO A 153 9.61 0.28 16.29
C PRO A 153 8.68 -0.32 15.22
N ALA A 154 7.55 0.32 14.94
CA ALA A 154 6.62 -0.17 13.93
C ALA A 154 7.26 -0.20 12.52
N ILE A 155 7.99 0.86 12.17
CA ILE A 155 8.68 0.97 10.87
C ILE A 155 9.83 -0.05 10.79
N ARG A 156 10.63 -0.22 11.88
CA ARG A 156 11.71 -1.23 11.91
C ARG A 156 11.18 -2.65 11.69
N ARG A 157 10.05 -3.00 12.32
CA ARG A 157 9.38 -4.30 12.10
C ARG A 157 8.96 -4.46 10.64
N ARG A 158 8.38 -3.42 10.07
CA ARG A 158 7.97 -3.42 8.67
C ARG A 158 9.16 -3.54 7.72
N ALA A 159 10.24 -2.82 8.01
CA ALA A 159 11.48 -2.89 7.24
C ALA A 159 12.11 -4.29 7.30
N ALA A 160 12.20 -4.89 8.49
CA ALA A 160 12.70 -6.24 8.63
C ALA A 160 11.91 -7.26 7.79
N ILE A 161 10.57 -7.17 7.79
CA ILE A 161 9.72 -8.01 6.92
C ILE A 161 10.00 -7.72 5.43
N ALA A 162 10.07 -6.44 5.06
CA ALA A 162 10.27 -6.01 3.68
C ALA A 162 11.61 -6.52 3.08
N LEU A 163 12.64 -6.72 3.91
CA LEU A 163 13.93 -7.26 3.47
C LEU A 163 13.83 -8.64 2.81
N ALA A 164 12.79 -9.42 3.13
CA ALA A 164 12.56 -10.73 2.49
C ALA A 164 12.36 -10.67 0.96
N ALA A 165 12.04 -9.50 0.42
CA ALA A 165 11.82 -9.30 -1.02
C ALA A 165 13.10 -8.98 -1.81
N PHE A 166 14.26 -8.84 -1.15
CA PHE A 166 15.49 -8.40 -1.80
C PHE A 166 16.58 -9.47 -1.75
N GLU A 167 17.20 -9.73 -2.89
CA GLU A 167 18.34 -10.64 -3.04
C GLU A 167 19.65 -9.82 -3.11
N ASP A 168 20.14 -9.37 -1.95
CA ASP A 168 21.40 -8.60 -1.86
C ASP A 168 22.18 -9.01 -0.61
N PRO A 169 23.52 -9.14 -0.64
CA PRO A 169 24.32 -9.47 0.55
C PRO A 169 24.13 -8.53 1.73
N LYS A 170 23.75 -7.26 1.51
CA LYS A 170 23.46 -6.30 2.56
C LYS A 170 22.25 -6.70 3.41
N VAL A 171 21.33 -7.49 2.86
CA VAL A 171 20.15 -8.00 3.57
C VAL A 171 20.57 -8.90 4.72
N ASP A 172 21.43 -9.88 4.46
CA ASP A 172 21.95 -10.80 5.49
C ASP A 172 22.73 -10.05 6.58
N GLU A 173 23.50 -9.02 6.20
CA GLU A 173 24.21 -8.16 7.17
C GLU A 173 23.24 -7.38 8.05
N ALA A 174 22.20 -6.81 7.46
CA ALA A 174 21.19 -6.04 8.19
C ALA A 174 20.37 -6.93 9.11
N LEU A 175 19.95 -8.13 8.67
CA LEU A 175 19.24 -9.10 9.49
C LEU A 175 20.10 -9.58 10.68
N LYS A 176 21.40 -9.85 10.47
CA LYS A 176 22.32 -10.20 11.57
C LYS A 176 22.42 -9.09 12.61
N LYS A 177 22.46 -7.83 12.21
CA LYS A 177 22.42 -6.69 13.14
C LYS A 177 21.08 -6.59 13.86
N SER A 178 19.99 -6.93 13.18
CA SER A 178 18.63 -6.90 13.73
C SER A 178 18.37 -7.96 14.80
N LEU A 179 19.22 -8.99 14.94
CA LEU A 179 19.18 -9.95 16.05
C LEU A 179 19.42 -9.30 17.42
N ASP A 180 20.09 -8.15 17.45
CA ASP A 180 20.36 -7.38 18.66
C ASP A 180 19.39 -6.20 18.84
N ASP A 181 18.31 -6.11 18.05
CA ASP A 181 17.34 -5.02 18.18
C ASP A 181 16.65 -5.07 19.55
N ARG A 182 16.39 -3.88 20.12
CA ARG A 182 15.65 -3.75 21.39
C ARG A 182 14.18 -4.23 21.30
N ASP A 183 13.58 -4.24 20.10
CA ASP A 183 12.25 -4.77 19.86
C ASP A 183 12.30 -6.26 19.57
N TRP A 184 11.67 -7.07 20.41
CA TRP A 184 11.69 -8.53 20.29
C TRP A 184 11.08 -9.05 18.98
N GLN A 185 10.10 -8.32 18.39
CA GLN A 185 9.49 -8.70 17.12
C GLN A 185 10.46 -8.51 15.95
N VAL A 186 11.29 -7.45 15.98
CA VAL A 186 12.36 -7.28 14.99
C VAL A 186 13.37 -8.43 15.07
N ARG A 187 13.80 -8.80 16.30
CA ARG A 187 14.71 -9.94 16.49
C ARG A 187 14.11 -11.24 15.95
N GLN A 188 12.84 -11.53 16.27
CA GLN A 188 12.16 -12.73 15.79
C GLN A 188 12.08 -12.79 14.27
N ILE A 189 11.69 -11.70 13.62
CA ILE A 189 11.65 -11.59 12.15
C ILE A 189 13.03 -11.86 11.55
N ALA A 190 14.08 -11.30 12.15
CA ALA A 190 15.45 -11.49 11.67
C ALA A 190 15.91 -12.96 11.83
N GLU A 191 15.60 -13.62 12.95
CA GLU A 191 15.85 -15.06 13.15
C GLU A 191 15.16 -15.90 12.08
N ASP A 192 13.85 -15.69 11.90
CA ASP A 192 13.03 -16.47 10.96
C ASP A 192 13.56 -16.34 9.52
N LEU A 193 13.93 -15.13 9.09
CA LEU A 193 14.45 -14.90 7.74
C LEU A 193 15.85 -15.47 7.53
N LEU A 194 16.74 -15.39 8.54
CA LEU A 194 18.09 -15.96 8.44
C LEU A 194 18.04 -17.49 8.45
N ASP A 195 17.13 -18.13 9.15
CA ASP A 195 16.96 -19.58 9.17
C ASP A 195 16.41 -20.11 7.83
N VAL A 196 15.45 -19.39 7.21
CA VAL A 196 14.97 -19.72 5.86
C VAL A 196 16.11 -19.62 4.85
N ASN A 197 16.95 -18.59 4.90
CA ASN A 197 18.09 -18.44 4.00
C ASN A 197 19.13 -19.56 4.16
N ARG A 198 19.33 -20.10 5.38
CA ARG A 198 20.21 -21.26 5.60
C ARG A 198 19.66 -22.55 4.99
N VAL A 199 18.36 -22.74 4.96
CA VAL A 199 17.73 -23.95 4.39
C VAL A 199 17.75 -23.93 2.87
N ILE A 200 17.69 -22.75 2.25
CA ILE A 200 17.67 -22.57 0.79
C ILE A 200 19.09 -22.57 0.20
N SER A 201 20.11 -22.18 0.96
CA SER A 201 21.49 -22.27 0.52
C SER A 201 21.87 -23.75 0.30
N PRO A 202 22.41 -24.15 -0.87
CA PRO A 202 22.85 -25.53 -1.08
C PRO A 202 23.86 -25.90 0.01
N VAL A 203 23.52 -26.85 0.84
CA VAL A 203 24.49 -27.48 1.75
C VAL A 203 25.65 -27.96 0.90
N ASP A 204 26.84 -27.47 1.19
CA ASP A 204 28.09 -27.93 0.61
C ASP A 204 28.19 -29.44 0.90
N ILE A 205 27.66 -30.25 -0.03
CA ILE A 205 27.76 -31.72 0.05
C ILE A 205 29.20 -32.01 -0.34
N GLY A 206 30.09 -31.85 0.64
CA GLY A 206 31.47 -32.32 0.52
C GLY A 206 31.49 -33.77 0.02
N PRO A 207 32.49 -34.17 -0.76
CA PRO A 207 32.56 -35.51 -1.33
C PRO A 207 32.48 -36.56 -0.22
N ARG A 208 31.55 -37.53 -0.36
CA ARG A 208 31.47 -38.67 0.57
C ARG A 208 32.78 -39.40 0.56
N PRO A 209 33.42 -39.68 1.71
CA PRO A 209 34.59 -40.51 1.75
C PRO A 209 34.22 -41.92 1.26
N ASN A 210 35.07 -42.46 0.35
CA ASN A 210 34.97 -43.84 -0.13
C ASN A 210 35.21 -44.86 0.98
#